data_c1b569b7171cf2eed6e1d4fb3023b3ab
#
_entry.id   c1b569b7171cf2eed6e1d4fb3023b3ab
#
_cell.length_a   1.000
_cell.length_b   1.000
_cell.length_c   1.000
_cell.angle_alpha   90.00
_cell.angle_beta   90.00
_cell.angle_gamma   90.00
#
_symmetry.space_group_name_H-M   'P 1'
#
loop_
_entity.id
_entity.type
_entity.pdbx_description
1 polymer ?
#
loop_
_entity_poly.entity_id
_entity_poly.type
_entity_poly.pdbx_seq_one_letter_code
_entity_poly.pdbx_strand_id
1 'polypeptide(L)'
;QYAFDYPLGLLKLATDEKFTISIRNTETKIMHGCITGVPSTVNVNGTSLKMIQINFLCVDNDLRSKGFGPLLINEISRRAREYNIRQAVYTIVKRVSPPLTEVRYWHRLINVKKLNSIGFSKAREIPNLVLGSSSFREMTKKDIPRVTQMLQKYLLKFKLYIEIDEKYVETIAREKFMMVEQRPPQLLRLKLH
;
A
#
# COMPACT_ATOMS: atom_id res chain seq x y z
N GLN A 1 -17.98 6.54 -10.59
CA GLN A 1 -17.27 5.26 -10.44
C GLN A 1 -15.93 5.42 -11.15
N TYR A 2 -14.83 5.48 -10.40
CA TYR A 2 -13.50 5.61 -11.00
C TYR A 2 -12.99 4.20 -11.32
N ALA A 3 -12.78 3.92 -12.59
CA ALA A 3 -12.02 2.74 -13.00
C ALA A 3 -10.53 3.04 -12.74
N PHE A 4 -9.95 2.38 -11.75
CA PHE A 4 -8.52 2.40 -11.55
C PHE A 4 -7.93 1.17 -12.24
N ASP A 5 -7.14 1.38 -13.28
CA ASP A 5 -6.19 0.39 -13.75
C ASP A 5 -5.06 0.30 -12.71
N TYR A 6 -5.29 -0.50 -11.68
CA TYR A 6 -4.27 -0.73 -10.69
C TYR A 6 -3.22 -1.69 -11.26
N PRO A 7 -1.94 -1.33 -11.27
CA PRO A 7 -0.90 -2.23 -11.77
C PRO A 7 -0.95 -3.59 -11.06
N LEU A 8 -0.97 -4.67 -11.83
CA LEU A 8 -1.13 -6.03 -11.30
C LEU A 8 -0.10 -6.39 -10.23
N GLY A 9 1.13 -5.87 -10.37
CA GLY A 9 2.18 -6.06 -9.38
C GLY A 9 1.89 -5.42 -8.03
N LEU A 10 1.29 -4.22 -8.01
CA LEU A 10 0.88 -3.58 -6.76
C LEU A 10 -0.30 -4.31 -6.12
N LEU A 11 -1.22 -4.86 -6.91
CA LEU A 11 -2.28 -5.71 -6.37
C LEU A 11 -1.71 -6.94 -5.66
N LYS A 12 -0.67 -7.56 -6.21
CA LYS A 12 0.01 -8.69 -5.58
C LYS A 12 0.66 -8.36 -4.23
N LEU A 13 1.06 -7.11 -4.01
CA LEU A 13 1.56 -6.66 -2.70
C LEU A 13 0.44 -6.44 -1.69
N ALA A 14 -0.77 -6.19 -2.16
CA ALA A 14 -1.93 -5.86 -1.34
C ALA A 14 -2.92 -7.03 -1.20
N THR A 15 -2.66 -8.18 -1.82
CA THR A 15 -3.56 -9.34 -1.85
C THR A 15 -2.79 -10.64 -1.62
N ASP A 16 -3.43 -11.56 -0.93
CA ASP A 16 -3.03 -12.97 -0.81
C ASP A 16 -4.26 -13.82 -1.11
N GLU A 17 -4.13 -14.89 -1.92
CA GLU A 17 -5.26 -15.72 -2.33
C GLU A 17 -6.04 -16.28 -1.14
N LYS A 18 -5.36 -16.67 -0.07
CA LYS A 18 -5.98 -17.23 1.14
C LYS A 18 -6.80 -16.19 1.90
N PHE A 19 -6.40 -14.91 1.80
CA PHE A 19 -6.99 -13.78 2.50
C PHE A 19 -7.70 -12.80 1.56
N THR A 20 -8.06 -13.25 0.36
CA THR A 20 -8.93 -12.52 -0.55
C THR A 20 -10.32 -13.10 -0.48
N ILE A 21 -11.28 -12.28 -0.04
CA ILE A 21 -12.67 -12.70 0.21
C ILE A 21 -13.60 -11.78 -0.55
N SER A 22 -14.59 -12.35 -1.22
CA SER A 22 -15.62 -11.58 -1.91
C SER A 22 -17.03 -12.08 -1.56
N ILE A 23 -17.97 -11.16 -1.52
CA ILE A 23 -19.41 -11.46 -1.46
C ILE A 23 -19.95 -11.34 -2.87
N ARG A 24 -20.62 -12.38 -3.34
CA ARG A 24 -21.23 -12.43 -4.68
C ARG A 24 -22.68 -12.87 -4.58
N ASN A 25 -23.49 -12.33 -5.46
CA ASN A 25 -24.82 -12.86 -5.68
C ASN A 25 -24.73 -14.29 -6.25
N THR A 26 -25.51 -15.22 -5.73
CA THR A 26 -25.46 -16.63 -6.12
C THR A 26 -25.96 -16.89 -7.54
N GLU A 27 -26.91 -16.08 -8.01
CA GLU A 27 -27.53 -16.20 -9.33
C GLU A 27 -26.75 -15.41 -10.38
N THR A 28 -26.57 -14.11 -10.17
CA THR A 28 -25.96 -13.19 -11.15
C THR A 28 -24.43 -13.25 -11.15
N LYS A 29 -23.81 -13.84 -10.13
CA LYS A 29 -22.35 -13.87 -9.89
C LYS A 29 -21.71 -12.48 -9.71
N ILE A 30 -22.50 -11.43 -9.68
CA ILE A 30 -22.02 -10.06 -9.48
C ILE A 30 -21.38 -9.95 -8.09
N MET A 31 -20.20 -9.34 -8.03
CA MET A 31 -19.49 -9.08 -6.77
C MET A 31 -20.02 -7.80 -6.13
N HIS A 32 -20.46 -7.90 -4.88
CA HIS A 32 -21.04 -6.81 -4.10
C HIS A 32 -20.14 -6.32 -2.96
N GLY A 33 -19.09 -7.02 -2.67
CA GLY A 33 -18.14 -6.60 -1.65
C GLY A 33 -16.90 -7.47 -1.64
N CYS A 34 -15.82 -6.91 -1.13
CA CYS A 34 -14.57 -7.65 -0.95
C CYS A 34 -13.77 -7.10 0.22
N ILE A 35 -12.91 -7.94 0.74
CA ILE A 35 -11.83 -7.59 1.66
C ILE A 35 -10.59 -8.38 1.26
N THR A 36 -9.43 -7.75 1.37
CA THR A 36 -8.16 -8.43 1.15
C THR A 36 -7.24 -8.25 2.34
N GLY A 37 -6.37 -9.22 2.55
CA GLY A 37 -5.35 -9.17 3.57
C GLY A 37 -4.04 -9.79 3.09
N VAL A 38 -2.94 -9.33 3.65
CA VAL A 38 -1.60 -9.88 3.40
C VAL A 38 -0.92 -10.16 4.73
N PRO A 39 -0.51 -11.42 4.99
CA PRO A 39 0.32 -11.70 6.15
C PRO A 39 1.63 -10.93 6.07
N SER A 40 1.94 -10.21 7.12
CA SER A 40 3.14 -9.37 7.20
C SER A 40 3.76 -9.45 8.58
N THR A 41 5.07 -9.33 8.65
CA THR A 41 5.76 -9.12 9.92
C THR A 41 5.80 -7.62 10.19
N VAL A 42 5.25 -7.22 11.33
CA VAL A 42 5.18 -5.82 11.75
C VAL A 42 6.01 -5.66 13.01
N ASN A 43 6.92 -4.73 13.00
CA ASN A 43 7.66 -4.38 14.20
C ASN A 43 6.89 -3.32 14.99
N VAL A 44 6.70 -3.61 16.27
CA VAL A 44 6.02 -2.71 17.22
C VAL A 44 6.95 -2.49 18.40
N ASN A 45 7.52 -1.31 18.52
CA ASN A 45 8.48 -0.96 19.59
C ASN A 45 9.63 -1.96 19.76
N GLY A 46 10.20 -2.45 18.64
CA GLY A 46 11.30 -3.41 18.67
C GLY A 46 10.87 -4.89 18.74
N THR A 47 9.57 -5.18 18.83
CA THR A 47 9.05 -6.55 18.84
C THR A 47 8.42 -6.88 17.49
N SER A 48 8.89 -7.95 16.84
CA SER A 48 8.35 -8.44 15.56
C SER A 48 7.12 -9.32 15.80
N LEU A 49 6.00 -8.95 15.22
CA LEU A 49 4.72 -9.64 15.37
C LEU A 49 4.18 -10.04 14.00
N LYS A 50 3.67 -11.27 13.88
CA LYS A 50 2.90 -11.68 12.69
C LYS A 50 1.51 -11.06 12.75
N MET A 51 1.19 -10.24 11.77
CA MET A 51 -0.11 -9.58 11.63
C MET A 51 -0.65 -9.79 10.23
N ILE A 52 -1.96 -9.59 10.05
CA ILE A 52 -2.55 -9.45 8.73
C ILE A 52 -2.74 -7.97 8.43
N GLN A 53 -2.16 -7.52 7.33
CA GLN A 53 -2.38 -6.17 6.81
C GLN A 53 -3.65 -6.19 5.96
N ILE A 54 -4.70 -5.52 6.44
CA ILE A 54 -5.99 -5.46 5.75
C ILE A 54 -5.99 -4.34 4.73
N ASN A 55 -6.40 -4.69 3.52
CA ASN A 55 -6.53 -3.79 2.38
C ASN A 55 -7.93 -3.91 1.76
N PHE A 56 -8.29 -2.97 0.90
CA PHE A 56 -9.45 -3.00 -0.01
C PHE A 56 -10.77 -3.50 0.60
N LEU A 57 -11.13 -3.10 1.81
CA LEU A 57 -12.48 -3.36 2.32
C LEU A 57 -13.48 -2.47 1.58
N CYS A 58 -14.25 -3.07 0.70
CA CYS A 58 -15.26 -2.40 -0.12
C CYS A 58 -16.59 -3.13 -0.04
N VAL A 59 -17.68 -2.37 0.02
CA VAL A 59 -19.05 -2.88 -0.05
C VAL A 59 -19.87 -1.91 -0.91
N ASP A 60 -20.68 -2.43 -1.82
CA ASP A 60 -21.57 -1.66 -2.67
C ASP A 60 -22.43 -0.72 -1.83
N ASN A 61 -22.68 0.48 -2.37
CA ASN A 61 -23.42 1.53 -1.67
C ASN A 61 -24.80 1.04 -1.18
N ASP A 62 -25.51 0.31 -2.02
CA ASP A 62 -26.86 -0.20 -1.73
C ASP A 62 -26.90 -1.28 -0.64
N LEU A 63 -25.75 -1.86 -0.34
CA LEU A 63 -25.57 -2.91 0.67
C LEU A 63 -24.87 -2.41 1.93
N ARG A 64 -24.50 -1.14 1.98
CA ARG A 64 -23.95 -0.54 3.21
C ARG A 64 -25.00 -0.52 4.32
N SER A 65 -24.54 -0.56 5.55
CA SER A 65 -25.37 -0.63 6.76
C SER A 65 -26.24 -1.90 6.90
N LYS A 66 -26.07 -2.89 6.00
CA LYS A 66 -26.79 -4.19 6.04
C LYS A 66 -25.92 -5.33 6.61
N GLY A 67 -24.81 -5.01 7.31
CA GLY A 67 -23.98 -6.00 7.99
C GLY A 67 -22.90 -6.67 7.14
N PHE A 68 -22.78 -6.39 5.85
CA PHE A 68 -21.79 -7.04 4.96
C PHE A 68 -20.35 -6.70 5.28
N GLY A 69 -20.06 -5.48 5.74
CA GLY A 69 -18.72 -5.12 6.20
C GLY A 69 -18.25 -5.95 7.39
N PRO A 70 -19.00 -6.00 8.49
CA PRO A 70 -18.73 -6.91 9.61
C PRO A 70 -18.58 -8.37 9.21
N LEU A 71 -19.41 -8.87 8.28
CA LEU A 71 -19.32 -10.24 7.78
C LEU A 71 -17.95 -10.51 7.11
N LEU A 72 -17.50 -9.62 6.24
CA LEU A 72 -16.18 -9.72 5.61
C LEU A 72 -15.04 -9.69 6.63
N ILE A 73 -15.13 -8.80 7.62
CA ILE A 73 -14.13 -8.69 8.69
C ILE A 73 -14.10 -9.96 9.54
N ASN A 74 -15.25 -10.52 9.88
CA ASN A 74 -15.33 -11.76 10.65
C ASN A 74 -14.71 -12.92 9.88
N GLU A 75 -14.99 -13.06 8.59
CA GLU A 75 -14.46 -14.15 7.77
C GLU A 75 -12.95 -14.05 7.58
N ILE A 76 -12.41 -12.86 7.31
CA ILE A 76 -10.95 -12.73 7.21
C ILE A 76 -10.27 -12.97 8.55
N SER A 77 -10.89 -12.56 9.66
CA SER A 77 -10.40 -12.83 11.01
C SER A 77 -10.42 -14.32 11.34
N ARG A 78 -11.46 -15.04 10.93
CA ARG A 78 -11.55 -16.49 11.06
C ARG A 78 -10.41 -17.18 10.32
N ARG A 79 -10.19 -16.83 9.05
CA ARG A 79 -9.09 -17.38 8.24
C ARG A 79 -7.72 -17.05 8.84
N ALA A 80 -7.51 -15.81 9.29
CA ALA A 80 -6.24 -15.42 9.91
C ALA A 80 -5.90 -16.28 11.14
N ARG A 81 -6.89 -16.61 11.98
CA ARG A 81 -6.70 -17.48 13.15
C ARG A 81 -6.26 -18.89 12.77
N GLU A 82 -6.73 -19.45 11.67
CA GLU A 82 -6.30 -20.77 11.16
C GLU A 82 -4.79 -20.79 10.85
N TYR A 83 -4.20 -19.63 10.53
CA TYR A 83 -2.75 -19.45 10.31
C TYR A 83 -2.01 -18.88 11.52
N ASN A 84 -2.61 -18.96 12.73
CA ASN A 84 -2.05 -18.40 13.97
C ASN A 84 -1.79 -16.88 13.91
N ILE A 85 -2.50 -16.15 13.08
CA ILE A 85 -2.44 -14.68 13.01
C ILE A 85 -3.62 -14.14 13.83
N ARG A 86 -3.32 -13.44 14.93
CA ARG A 86 -4.32 -12.94 15.88
C ARG A 86 -4.49 -11.43 15.87
N GLN A 87 -3.63 -10.73 15.14
CA GLN A 87 -3.60 -9.27 15.09
C GLN A 87 -3.69 -8.81 13.65
N ALA A 88 -4.35 -7.67 13.46
CA ALA A 88 -4.49 -7.03 12.17
C ALA A 88 -4.02 -5.58 12.24
N VAL A 89 -3.43 -5.09 11.15
CA VAL A 89 -3.13 -3.68 10.95
C VAL A 89 -3.87 -3.19 9.72
N TYR A 90 -4.46 -1.99 9.81
CA TYR A 90 -5.18 -1.38 8.71
C TYR A 90 -5.13 0.14 8.82
N THR A 91 -5.37 0.82 7.71
CA THR A 91 -5.51 2.27 7.66
C THR A 91 -6.94 2.65 7.29
N ILE A 92 -7.45 3.71 7.89
CA ILE A 92 -8.80 4.21 7.64
C ILE A 92 -8.78 5.74 7.65
N VAL A 93 -9.58 6.36 6.77
CA VAL A 93 -9.70 7.81 6.70
C VAL A 93 -10.51 8.36 7.88
N LYS A 94 -11.55 7.64 8.30
CA LYS A 94 -12.38 8.05 9.43
C LYS A 94 -11.68 7.69 10.74
N ARG A 95 -11.51 8.68 11.61
CA ARG A 95 -10.91 8.44 12.94
C ARG A 95 -11.73 7.41 13.72
N VAL A 96 -11.08 6.32 14.09
CA VAL A 96 -11.60 5.31 15.01
C VAL A 96 -10.86 5.49 16.33
N SER A 97 -11.57 5.48 17.43
CA SER A 97 -10.98 5.72 18.76
C SER A 97 -10.61 4.42 19.46
N PRO A 98 -9.44 4.33 20.08
CA PRO A 98 -8.27 5.17 19.87
C PRO A 98 -7.43 4.66 18.67
N PRO A 99 -6.93 5.52 17.79
CA PRO A 99 -6.01 5.10 16.74
C PRO A 99 -4.65 4.75 17.35
N LEU A 100 -3.96 3.78 16.76
CA LEU A 100 -2.59 3.45 17.14
C LEU A 100 -1.62 4.57 16.76
N THR A 101 -1.84 5.14 15.58
CA THR A 101 -1.09 6.28 15.05
C THR A 101 -1.91 7.00 13.99
N GLU A 102 -1.53 8.23 13.69
CA GLU A 102 -2.11 9.00 12.58
C GLU A 102 -1.01 9.30 11.56
N VAL A 103 -1.33 9.17 10.28
CA VAL A 103 -0.44 9.48 9.17
C VAL A 103 -1.03 10.60 8.33
N ARG A 104 -0.18 11.46 7.79
CA ARG A 104 -0.58 12.55 6.90
C ARG A 104 -0.05 12.26 5.51
N TYR A 105 -0.95 12.24 4.54
CA TYR A 105 -0.59 12.11 3.13
C TYR A 105 -0.30 13.48 2.53
N TRP A 106 0.82 13.57 1.83
CA TRP A 106 1.20 14.75 1.06
C TRP A 106 1.14 14.40 -0.42
N HIS A 107 0.41 15.21 -1.19
CA HIS A 107 0.22 14.97 -2.61
C HIS A 107 0.87 16.08 -3.43
N ARG A 108 1.56 15.70 -4.49
CA ARG A 108 1.96 16.60 -5.56
C ARG A 108 1.24 16.18 -6.83
N LEU A 109 0.38 17.06 -7.33
CA LEU A 109 -0.36 16.80 -8.55
C LEU A 109 0.60 16.88 -9.74
N ILE A 110 0.63 15.84 -10.58
CA ILE A 110 1.50 15.78 -11.76
C ILE A 110 0.86 16.51 -12.94
N ASN A 111 -0.43 16.27 -13.18
CA ASN A 111 -1.18 16.92 -14.25
C ASN A 111 -2.30 17.78 -13.67
N VAL A 112 -1.92 18.97 -13.21
CA VAL A 112 -2.86 19.91 -12.56
C VAL A 112 -3.97 20.34 -13.51
N LYS A 113 -3.66 20.61 -14.79
CA LYS A 113 -4.65 21.03 -15.79
C LYS A 113 -5.75 19.99 -15.94
N LYS A 114 -5.39 18.72 -16.16
CA LYS A 114 -6.35 17.63 -16.29
C LYS A 114 -7.18 17.45 -15.00
N LEU A 115 -6.55 17.50 -13.83
CA LEU A 115 -7.25 17.32 -12.55
C LEU A 115 -8.22 18.47 -12.26
N ASN A 116 -7.87 19.70 -12.65
CA ASN A 116 -8.76 20.85 -12.54
C ASN A 116 -9.93 20.78 -13.54
N SER A 117 -9.69 20.33 -14.78
CA SER A 117 -10.75 20.24 -15.80
C SER A 117 -11.85 19.23 -15.44
N ILE A 118 -11.52 18.19 -14.67
CA ILE A 118 -12.50 17.19 -14.19
C ILE A 118 -13.05 17.52 -12.79
N GLY A 119 -12.73 18.70 -12.23
CA GLY A 119 -13.22 19.11 -10.91
C GLY A 119 -12.59 18.40 -9.71
N PHE A 120 -11.52 17.61 -9.92
CA PHE A 120 -10.84 16.89 -8.85
C PHE A 120 -10.03 17.81 -7.94
N SER A 121 -9.48 18.89 -8.48
CA SER A 121 -8.64 19.84 -7.75
C SER A 121 -8.91 21.27 -8.20
N LYS A 122 -8.63 22.22 -7.32
CA LYS A 122 -8.56 23.66 -7.62
C LYS A 122 -7.14 24.21 -7.41
N ALA A 123 -6.14 23.33 -7.39
CA ALA A 123 -4.76 23.71 -7.15
C ALA A 123 -4.22 24.61 -8.27
N ARG A 124 -3.35 25.55 -7.91
CA ARG A 124 -2.59 26.33 -8.89
C ARG A 124 -1.56 25.42 -9.57
N GLU A 125 -1.30 25.69 -10.83
CA GLU A 125 -0.25 25.03 -11.59
C GLU A 125 1.11 25.29 -10.91
N ILE A 126 1.79 24.22 -10.52
CA ILE A 126 3.13 24.31 -9.94
C ILE A 126 4.11 24.01 -11.08
N PRO A 127 5.15 24.85 -11.29
CA PRO A 127 6.14 24.58 -12.32
C PRO A 127 6.69 23.16 -12.18
N ASN A 128 6.83 22.46 -13.31
CA ASN A 128 7.48 21.17 -13.33
C ASN A 128 8.87 21.30 -12.72
N LEU A 129 9.16 20.48 -11.72
CA LEU A 129 10.53 20.31 -11.27
C LEU A 129 11.31 19.73 -12.45
N VAL A 130 12.07 20.57 -13.11
CA VAL A 130 13.13 20.11 -13.99
C VAL A 130 14.12 19.41 -13.05
N LEU A 131 14.10 18.08 -13.04
CA LEU A 131 15.17 17.30 -12.42
C LEU A 131 16.43 17.65 -13.21
N GLY A 132 17.17 18.63 -12.70
CA GLY A 132 18.46 18.98 -13.29
C GLY A 132 19.35 17.77 -13.24
N SER A 133 19.89 17.41 -14.39
CA SER A 133 20.93 16.44 -14.65
C SER A 133 20.67 14.94 -14.36
N SER A 134 21.24 14.18 -15.18
CA SER A 134 21.45 12.74 -15.37
C SER A 134 21.92 11.88 -14.18
N SER A 135 21.75 12.32 -12.93
CA SER A 135 22.19 11.56 -11.77
C SER A 135 21.22 10.46 -11.34
N PHE A 136 20.02 10.38 -11.96
CA PHE A 136 19.03 9.36 -11.68
C PHE A 136 18.94 8.35 -12.82
N ARG A 137 18.84 7.08 -12.48
CA ARG A 137 18.57 6.00 -13.42
C ARG A 137 17.51 5.06 -12.87
N GLU A 138 16.92 4.26 -13.72
CA GLU A 138 16.04 3.18 -13.29
C GLU A 138 16.79 2.21 -12.39
N MET A 139 16.08 1.70 -11.37
CA MET A 139 16.60 0.68 -10.47
C MET A 139 16.73 -0.64 -11.21
N THR A 140 17.82 -1.34 -10.99
CA THR A 140 18.09 -2.67 -11.52
C THR A 140 18.08 -3.72 -10.41
N LYS A 141 18.05 -5.00 -10.78
CA LYS A 141 18.14 -6.10 -9.80
C LYS A 141 19.41 -6.02 -8.92
N LYS A 142 20.50 -5.51 -9.45
CA LYS A 142 21.76 -5.35 -8.70
C LYS A 142 21.66 -4.36 -7.54
N ASP A 143 20.69 -3.45 -7.60
CA ASP A 143 20.49 -2.44 -6.57
C ASP A 143 19.62 -2.95 -5.40
N ILE A 144 18.88 -4.05 -5.59
CA ILE A 144 17.92 -4.57 -4.62
C ILE A 144 18.52 -4.75 -3.23
N PRO A 145 19.66 -5.45 -3.03
CA PRO A 145 20.22 -5.65 -1.69
C PRO A 145 20.54 -4.33 -1.00
N ARG A 146 21.13 -3.41 -1.75
CA ARG A 146 21.52 -2.09 -1.20
C ARG A 146 20.31 -1.25 -0.85
N VAL A 147 19.28 -1.23 -1.72
CA VAL A 147 18.02 -0.50 -1.48
C VAL A 147 17.30 -1.09 -0.28
N THR A 148 17.21 -2.41 -0.18
CA THR A 148 16.61 -3.10 0.98
C THR A 148 17.30 -2.70 2.27
N GLN A 149 18.63 -2.75 2.31
CA GLN A 149 19.40 -2.34 3.49
C GLN A 149 19.13 -0.87 3.89
N MET A 150 19.05 0.02 2.89
CA MET A 150 18.76 1.44 3.13
C MET A 150 17.37 1.64 3.71
N LEU A 151 16.36 0.96 3.16
CA LEU A 151 14.99 1.02 3.64
C LEU A 151 14.87 0.43 5.05
N GLN A 152 15.45 -0.72 5.32
CA GLN A 152 15.48 -1.32 6.65
C GLN A 152 16.09 -0.37 7.67
N LYS A 153 17.25 0.20 7.36
CA LYS A 153 17.91 1.19 8.23
C LYS A 153 17.03 2.45 8.46
N TYR A 154 16.30 2.88 7.44
CA TYR A 154 15.40 4.02 7.56
C TYR A 154 14.20 3.68 8.45
N LEU A 155 13.63 2.50 8.32
CA LEU A 155 12.47 2.04 9.07
C LEU A 155 12.75 1.93 10.59
N LEU A 156 13.98 1.64 10.98
CA LEU A 156 14.39 1.62 12.41
C LEU A 156 14.15 2.94 13.15
N LYS A 157 13.89 4.03 12.45
CA LYS A 157 13.54 5.33 13.07
C LYS A 157 12.11 5.36 13.61
N PHE A 158 11.27 4.40 13.21
CA PHE A 158 9.86 4.36 13.57
C PHE A 158 9.59 3.29 14.63
N LYS A 159 8.63 3.53 15.49
CA LYS A 159 8.18 2.57 16.50
C LYS A 159 7.23 1.51 15.93
N LEU A 160 6.63 1.79 14.79
CA LEU A 160 5.73 0.90 14.08
C LEU A 160 6.10 0.90 12.59
N TYR A 161 6.45 -0.26 12.06
CA TYR A 161 6.74 -0.43 10.63
C TYR A 161 6.57 -1.86 10.19
N ILE A 162 6.30 -2.06 8.90
CA ILE A 162 6.30 -3.39 8.27
C ILE A 162 7.76 -3.75 7.98
N GLU A 163 8.17 -4.94 8.39
CA GLU A 163 9.48 -5.48 8.03
C GLU A 163 9.49 -5.83 6.55
N ILE A 164 10.50 -5.36 5.85
CA ILE A 164 10.67 -5.55 4.40
C ILE A 164 11.89 -6.42 4.12
N ASP A 165 11.78 -7.24 3.10
CA ASP A 165 12.86 -8.08 2.57
C ASP A 165 13.19 -7.72 1.10
N GLU A 166 14.18 -8.39 0.54
CA GLU A 166 14.57 -8.18 -0.87
C GLU A 166 13.46 -8.55 -1.83
N LYS A 167 12.64 -9.57 -1.52
CA LYS A 167 11.52 -9.98 -2.36
C LYS A 167 10.45 -8.90 -2.44
N TYR A 168 10.17 -8.22 -1.33
CA TYR A 168 9.26 -7.09 -1.29
C TYR A 168 9.79 -5.95 -2.17
N VAL A 169 11.07 -5.59 -2.02
CA VAL A 169 11.72 -4.54 -2.82
C VAL A 169 11.75 -4.92 -4.31
N GLU A 170 12.06 -6.18 -4.64
CA GLU A 170 12.04 -6.67 -6.03
C GLU A 170 10.64 -6.51 -6.64
N THR A 171 9.59 -6.83 -5.90
CA THR A 171 8.21 -6.72 -6.40
C THR A 171 7.85 -5.27 -6.72
N ILE A 172 8.21 -4.31 -5.85
CA ILE A 172 8.00 -2.89 -6.11
C ILE A 172 8.83 -2.42 -7.30
N ALA A 173 10.08 -2.84 -7.39
CA ALA A 173 11.00 -2.40 -8.45
C ALA A 173 10.56 -2.88 -9.85
N ARG A 174 9.93 -4.06 -9.96
CA ARG A 174 9.38 -4.59 -11.23
C ARG A 174 8.32 -3.68 -11.86
N GLU A 175 7.60 -2.92 -11.05
CA GLU A 175 6.58 -1.98 -11.52
C GLU A 175 7.16 -0.63 -12.01
N LYS A 176 8.49 -0.53 -12.11
CA LYS A 176 9.23 0.68 -12.60
C LYS A 176 8.94 1.97 -11.81
N PHE A 177 8.51 1.86 -10.57
CA PHE A 177 8.25 3.01 -9.71
C PHE A 177 9.47 3.52 -8.94
N MET A 178 10.60 2.83 -9.05
CA MET A 178 11.80 3.18 -8.30
C MET A 178 12.92 3.67 -9.20
N MET A 179 13.47 4.80 -8.82
CA MET A 179 14.68 5.35 -9.42
C MET A 179 15.76 5.48 -8.35
N VAL A 180 17.00 5.20 -8.70
CA VAL A 180 18.16 5.37 -7.85
C VAL A 180 19.02 6.53 -8.35
N GLU A 181 19.49 7.35 -7.42
CA GLU A 181 20.43 8.43 -7.73
C GLU A 181 21.81 7.85 -7.94
N GLN A 182 22.40 8.09 -9.09
CA GLN A 182 23.80 7.76 -9.35
C GLN A 182 24.70 8.80 -8.66
N ARG A 183 25.17 8.47 -7.47
CA ARG A 183 26.27 9.18 -6.83
C ARG A 183 27.45 8.23 -6.66
N PRO A 184 28.70 8.74 -6.57
CA PRO A 184 29.82 7.88 -6.19
C PRO A 184 29.50 7.11 -4.91
N PRO A 185 30.10 5.95 -4.65
CA PRO A 185 29.59 4.87 -3.78
C PRO A 185 29.19 5.22 -2.34
N GLN A 186 29.34 6.46 -1.92
CA GLN A 186 29.10 6.86 -0.53
C GLN A 186 27.71 7.42 -0.23
N LEU A 187 26.86 7.76 -1.24
CA LEU A 187 25.57 8.44 -1.01
C LEU A 187 24.51 8.06 -2.06
N LEU A 188 23.82 6.93 -1.88
CA LEU A 188 22.58 6.63 -2.59
C LEU A 188 21.39 7.28 -1.85
N ARG A 189 20.61 8.13 -2.54
CA ARG A 189 19.31 8.62 -2.06
C ARG A 189 18.18 7.96 -2.86
N LEU A 190 17.16 7.50 -2.20
CA LEU A 190 15.93 6.98 -2.78
C LEU A 190 14.96 8.14 -3.01
N LYS A 191 14.38 8.23 -4.22
CA LYS A 191 13.16 8.98 -4.47
C LYS A 191 12.06 7.98 -4.80
N LEU A 192 10.99 8.03 -4.02
CA LEU A 192 9.72 7.39 -4.33
C LEU A 192 8.87 8.40 -5.09
N HIS A 193 8.34 7.99 -6.21
CA HIS A 193 7.39 8.76 -7.04
C HIS A 193 5.96 8.36 -6.76
#